data_e0a725db12801e6c0198093ed627ecc4
#
_entry.id   e0a725db12801e6c0198093ed627ecc4
#
_cell.length_a   1.000
_cell.length_b   1.000
_cell.length_c   1.000
_cell.angle_alpha   90.00
_cell.angle_beta   90.00
_cell.angle_gamma   90.00
#
_symmetry.space_group_name_H-M   'P 1'
#
loop_
_entity.id
_entity.type
_entity.pdbx_description
1 polymer ?
#
loop_
_entity_poly.entity_id
_entity_poly.type
_entity_poly.pdbx_seq_one_letter_code
_entity_poly.pdbx_strand_id
1 'polypeptide(L)'
;MQAEYGDKVEFIVVYIREAHALDGASPRGVGGDHPIVEEPLTIDERLTVAKRCDAKLDLTPFTVVIDDIEDTANTSYAAHPDRLYLVDKEGRVGYAGGRGPREFFPNELEDAIREELGLEPIEHEEEEEDRGFPARRRPR
;
A
#
# COMPACT_ATOMS: atom_id res chain seq x y z
N MET A 1 -4.98 4.55 12.58
CA MET A 1 -5.34 5.40 11.40
C MET A 1 -6.79 5.20 10.95
N GLN A 2 -7.17 4.07 10.31
CA GLN A 2 -8.56 3.88 9.84
C GLN A 2 -9.60 4.00 10.98
N ALA A 3 -9.36 3.36 12.11
CA ALA A 3 -10.27 3.44 13.28
C ALA A 3 -10.38 4.86 13.87
N GLU A 4 -9.41 5.72 13.64
CA GLU A 4 -9.36 7.08 14.17
C GLU A 4 -9.93 8.12 13.21
N TYR A 5 -9.65 7.97 11.92
CA TYR A 5 -10.02 8.96 10.91
C TYR A 5 -11.12 8.49 9.95
N GLY A 6 -11.58 7.25 10.06
CA GLY A 6 -12.53 6.65 9.11
C GLY A 6 -13.90 7.30 9.04
N ASP A 7 -14.24 8.19 9.97
CA ASP A 7 -15.43 9.04 9.93
C ASP A 7 -15.25 10.32 9.07
N LYS A 8 -14.01 10.65 8.70
CA LYS A 8 -13.62 11.86 7.96
C LYS A 8 -12.86 11.58 6.68
N VAL A 9 -12.22 10.41 6.59
CA VAL A 9 -11.37 9.99 5.48
C VAL A 9 -11.82 8.63 5.00
N GLU A 10 -12.11 8.50 3.72
CA GLU A 10 -12.34 7.20 3.08
C GLU A 10 -11.00 6.50 2.85
N PHE A 11 -10.85 5.31 3.38
CA PHE A 11 -9.65 4.48 3.18
C PHE A 11 -9.93 3.44 2.10
N ILE A 12 -9.22 3.55 0.99
CA ILE A 12 -9.37 2.68 -0.17
C ILE A 12 -8.10 1.86 -0.36
N VAL A 13 -8.25 0.55 -0.43
CA VAL A 13 -7.18 -0.36 -0.84
C VAL A 13 -7.40 -0.73 -2.29
N VAL A 14 -6.44 -0.38 -3.15
CA VAL A 14 -6.45 -0.75 -4.56
C VAL A 14 -5.54 -1.96 -4.76
N TYR A 15 -6.13 -3.12 -5.05
CA TYR A 15 -5.38 -4.31 -5.38
C TYR A 15 -4.88 -4.19 -6.83
N ILE A 16 -3.58 -4.07 -6.99
CA ILE A 16 -2.89 -3.97 -8.29
C ILE A 16 -2.27 -5.33 -8.67
N ARG A 17 -1.38 -5.35 -9.66
CA ARG A 17 -0.65 -6.56 -10.05
C ARG A 17 0.22 -7.11 -8.91
N GLU A 18 0.49 -8.40 -8.96
CA GLU A 18 1.32 -9.09 -7.98
C GLU A 18 2.80 -8.67 -8.05
N ALA A 19 3.37 -8.33 -6.88
CA ALA A 19 4.80 -8.01 -6.80
C ALA A 19 5.69 -9.25 -6.80
N HIS A 20 5.16 -10.38 -6.35
CA HIS A 20 5.90 -11.62 -6.10
C HIS A 20 5.20 -12.85 -6.69
N ALA A 21 4.50 -12.68 -7.81
CA ALA A 21 3.92 -13.79 -8.54
C ALA A 21 4.96 -14.86 -8.84
N LEU A 22 4.55 -16.14 -8.82
CA LEU A 22 5.45 -17.27 -9.10
C LEU A 22 6.10 -17.20 -10.47
N ASP A 23 5.37 -16.71 -11.45
CA ASP A 23 5.76 -16.49 -12.84
C ASP A 23 6.28 -15.08 -13.12
N GLY A 24 6.37 -14.24 -12.06
CA GLY A 24 6.83 -12.86 -12.14
C GLY A 24 8.34 -12.69 -12.11
N ALA A 25 8.79 -11.44 -12.21
CA ALA A 25 10.22 -11.08 -12.23
C ALA A 25 10.94 -11.28 -10.88
N SER A 26 10.18 -11.34 -9.78
CA SER A 26 10.72 -11.47 -8.42
C SER A 26 9.88 -12.44 -7.58
N PRO A 27 9.81 -13.73 -7.97
CA PRO A 27 8.97 -14.68 -7.27
C PRO A 27 9.45 -14.87 -5.83
N ARG A 28 8.51 -14.85 -4.88
CA ARG A 28 8.80 -15.33 -3.52
C ARG A 28 8.52 -16.82 -3.45
N GLY A 29 9.54 -17.57 -3.04
CA GLY A 29 9.47 -19.01 -2.92
C GLY A 29 8.54 -19.49 -1.81
N VAL A 30 8.23 -20.77 -1.88
CA VAL A 30 7.44 -21.51 -0.90
C VAL A 30 8.16 -21.47 0.46
N GLY A 31 7.54 -20.87 1.47
CA GLY A 31 8.15 -20.91 2.82
C GLY A 31 7.74 -19.79 3.77
N GLY A 32 6.73 -19.01 3.45
CA GLY A 32 6.19 -17.97 4.34
C GLY A 32 4.66 -18.00 4.38
N ASP A 33 4.10 -17.18 5.22
CA ASP A 33 2.63 -17.02 5.37
C ASP A 33 1.96 -16.29 4.17
N HIS A 34 2.70 -16.10 3.09
CA HIS A 34 2.19 -15.42 1.90
C HIS A 34 1.45 -16.38 0.99
N PRO A 35 0.30 -15.99 0.42
CA PRO A 35 -0.35 -16.79 -0.60
C PRO A 35 0.58 -16.93 -1.81
N ILE A 36 0.74 -18.15 -2.28
CA ILE A 36 1.46 -18.44 -3.50
C ILE A 36 0.46 -18.27 -4.64
N VAL A 37 0.72 -17.30 -5.51
CA VAL A 37 -0.14 -16.97 -6.63
C VAL A 37 0.69 -16.78 -7.91
N GLU A 38 0.11 -17.08 -9.04
CA GLU A 38 0.58 -16.66 -10.36
C GLU A 38 -0.01 -15.29 -10.68
N GLU A 39 0.60 -14.54 -11.59
CA GLU A 39 0.04 -13.25 -12.02
C GLU A 39 -1.31 -13.47 -12.69
N PRO A 40 -2.40 -12.84 -12.23
CA PRO A 40 -3.70 -12.94 -12.87
C PRO A 40 -3.68 -12.41 -14.30
N LEU A 41 -4.20 -13.18 -15.25
CA LEU A 41 -4.31 -12.80 -16.67
C LEU A 41 -5.69 -12.26 -17.04
N THR A 42 -6.67 -12.46 -16.17
CA THR A 42 -8.04 -12.00 -16.36
C THR A 42 -8.53 -11.24 -15.13
N ILE A 43 -9.54 -10.41 -15.32
CA ILE A 43 -10.15 -9.64 -14.21
C ILE A 43 -10.80 -10.59 -13.17
N ASP A 44 -11.36 -11.70 -13.59
CA ASP A 44 -11.96 -12.69 -12.70
C ASP A 44 -10.92 -13.42 -11.84
N GLU A 45 -9.75 -13.72 -12.42
CA GLU A 45 -8.62 -14.25 -11.66
C GLU A 45 -8.09 -13.22 -10.67
N ARG A 46 -7.89 -11.96 -11.09
CA ARG A 46 -7.46 -10.86 -10.21
C ARG A 46 -8.45 -10.66 -9.06
N LEU A 47 -9.74 -10.66 -9.34
CA LEU A 47 -10.78 -10.58 -8.31
C LEU A 47 -10.71 -11.75 -7.33
N THR A 48 -10.44 -12.96 -7.83
CA THR A 48 -10.33 -14.16 -6.99
C THR A 48 -9.14 -14.06 -6.04
N VAL A 49 -7.98 -13.60 -6.53
CA VAL A 49 -6.79 -13.43 -5.68
C VAL A 49 -6.98 -12.28 -4.69
N ALA A 50 -7.56 -11.16 -5.12
CA ALA A 50 -7.85 -10.02 -4.25
C ALA A 50 -8.79 -10.41 -3.09
N LYS A 51 -9.84 -11.19 -3.34
CA LYS A 51 -10.72 -11.71 -2.28
C LYS A 51 -10.00 -12.62 -1.28
N ARG A 52 -9.02 -13.39 -1.72
CA ARG A 52 -8.19 -14.22 -0.82
C ARG A 52 -7.29 -13.35 0.06
N CYS A 53 -6.74 -12.28 -0.53
CA CYS A 53 -5.94 -11.30 0.20
C CYS A 53 -6.78 -10.56 1.24
N ASP A 54 -7.94 -10.05 0.85
CA ASP A 54 -8.92 -9.39 1.73
C ASP A 54 -9.29 -10.28 2.93
N ALA A 55 -9.69 -11.52 2.66
CA ALA A 55 -10.05 -12.48 3.70
C ALA A 55 -8.88 -12.83 4.64
N LYS A 56 -7.64 -12.85 4.14
CA LYS A 56 -6.46 -13.19 4.94
C LYS A 56 -5.99 -12.03 5.82
N LEU A 57 -6.09 -10.80 5.32
CA LEU A 57 -5.64 -9.59 5.99
C LEU A 57 -6.72 -8.90 6.83
N ASP A 58 -7.97 -9.40 6.75
CA ASP A 58 -9.13 -8.79 7.39
C ASP A 58 -9.26 -7.29 7.04
N LEU A 59 -9.42 -7.01 5.76
CA LEU A 59 -9.55 -5.64 5.26
C LEU A 59 -10.97 -5.07 5.44
N THR A 60 -11.80 -5.70 6.27
CA THR A 60 -13.20 -5.32 6.51
C THR A 60 -13.43 -3.82 6.74
N PRO A 61 -12.53 -3.06 7.43
CA PRO A 61 -12.72 -1.63 7.63
C PRO A 61 -12.47 -0.77 6.39
N PHE A 62 -11.95 -1.36 5.29
CA PHE A 62 -11.53 -0.63 4.10
C PHE A 62 -12.46 -0.89 2.92
N THR A 63 -12.59 0.11 2.04
CA THR A 63 -13.13 -0.10 0.71
C THR A 63 -12.05 -0.74 -0.15
N VAL A 64 -12.25 -2.00 -0.56
CA VAL A 64 -11.29 -2.73 -1.40
C VAL A 64 -11.77 -2.73 -2.84
N VAL A 65 -10.93 -2.26 -3.75
CA VAL A 65 -11.15 -2.27 -5.19
C VAL A 65 -9.99 -2.96 -5.90
N ILE A 66 -10.19 -3.37 -7.14
CA ILE A 66 -9.14 -3.98 -7.97
C ILE A 66 -8.82 -3.09 -9.16
N ASP A 67 -7.55 -3.06 -9.56
CA ASP A 67 -7.12 -2.46 -10.82
C ASP A 67 -7.58 -3.29 -12.02
N ASP A 68 -7.68 -2.68 -13.18
CA ASP A 68 -7.93 -3.42 -14.41
C ASP A 68 -6.71 -4.26 -14.84
N ILE A 69 -6.90 -5.13 -15.81
CA ILE A 69 -5.83 -6.03 -16.30
C ILE A 69 -4.73 -5.27 -17.03
N GLU A 70 -5.03 -4.12 -17.58
CA GLU A 70 -4.10 -3.20 -18.23
C GLU A 70 -3.23 -2.42 -17.23
N ASP A 71 -3.45 -2.60 -15.92
CA ASP A 71 -2.72 -1.92 -14.83
C ASP A 71 -2.85 -0.38 -14.90
N THR A 72 -4.04 0.13 -15.18
CA THR A 72 -4.28 1.56 -15.37
C THR A 72 -4.01 2.36 -14.10
N ALA A 73 -4.55 1.93 -12.95
CA ALA A 73 -4.31 2.61 -11.68
C ALA A 73 -2.84 2.46 -11.26
N ASN A 74 -2.29 1.25 -11.33
CA ASN A 74 -0.89 0.99 -11.03
C ASN A 74 0.05 1.90 -11.83
N THR A 75 -0.19 2.04 -13.12
CA THR A 75 0.63 2.88 -14.03
C THR A 75 0.46 4.36 -13.71
N SER A 76 -0.78 4.83 -13.54
CA SER A 76 -1.10 6.24 -13.31
C SER A 76 -0.52 6.76 -12.00
N TYR A 77 -0.54 5.92 -10.97
CA TYR A 77 -0.01 6.25 -9.63
C TYR A 77 1.44 5.79 -9.44
N ALA A 78 2.06 5.11 -10.40
CA ALA A 78 3.37 4.45 -10.25
C ALA A 78 3.44 3.62 -8.96
N ALA A 79 2.39 2.82 -8.70
CA ALA A 79 2.10 2.27 -7.39
C ALA A 79 2.90 1.00 -7.05
N HIS A 80 3.37 0.24 -8.05
CA HIS A 80 4.04 -1.04 -7.84
C HIS A 80 5.40 -0.89 -7.12
N PRO A 81 5.75 -1.72 -6.11
CA PRO A 81 4.97 -2.82 -5.57
C PRO A 81 3.85 -2.39 -4.62
N ASP A 82 4.01 -1.29 -3.91
CA ASP A 82 3.06 -0.68 -3.00
C ASP A 82 3.37 0.81 -2.83
N ARG A 83 2.35 1.63 -2.58
CA ARG A 83 2.49 3.08 -2.41
C ARG A 83 1.29 3.69 -1.70
N LEU A 84 1.52 4.75 -0.95
CA LEU A 84 0.50 5.48 -0.21
C LEU A 84 0.21 6.84 -0.88
N TYR A 85 -1.06 7.23 -0.89
CA TYR A 85 -1.52 8.52 -1.40
C TYR A 85 -2.61 9.10 -0.50
N LEU A 86 -2.62 10.42 -0.36
CA LEU A 86 -3.77 11.18 0.12
C LEU A 86 -4.31 12.02 -1.04
N VAL A 87 -5.61 11.93 -1.26
CA VAL A 87 -6.34 12.78 -2.21
C VAL A 87 -7.24 13.69 -1.41
N ASP A 88 -7.14 15.01 -1.65
CA ASP A 88 -7.97 16.01 -0.98
C ASP A 88 -9.42 16.00 -1.51
N LYS A 89 -10.29 16.74 -0.84
CA LYS A 89 -11.71 16.83 -1.21
C LYS A 89 -11.97 17.52 -2.57
N GLU A 90 -10.98 18.21 -3.14
CA GLU A 90 -10.99 18.77 -4.48
C GLU A 90 -10.48 17.80 -5.54
N GLY A 91 -10.09 16.56 -5.16
CA GLY A 91 -9.58 15.53 -6.06
C GLY A 91 -8.11 15.69 -6.45
N ARG A 92 -7.33 16.46 -5.68
CA ARG A 92 -5.89 16.64 -5.92
C ARG A 92 -5.09 15.75 -4.98
N VAL A 93 -3.91 15.32 -5.43
CA VAL A 93 -2.97 14.58 -4.59
C VAL A 93 -2.35 15.53 -3.57
N GLY A 94 -2.74 15.40 -2.30
CA GLY A 94 -2.18 16.14 -1.16
C GLY A 94 -0.89 15.49 -0.62
N TYR A 95 -0.80 14.15 -0.68
CA TYR A 95 0.40 13.42 -0.32
C TYR A 95 0.64 12.28 -1.29
N ALA A 96 1.90 12.06 -1.66
CA ALA A 96 2.37 10.97 -2.46
C ALA A 96 3.61 10.36 -1.81
N GLY A 97 3.44 9.23 -1.13
CA GLY A 97 4.52 8.48 -0.50
C GLY A 97 5.54 7.94 -1.52
N GLY A 98 6.66 7.49 -1.03
CA GLY A 98 7.63 6.79 -1.82
C GLY A 98 7.21 5.36 -2.14
N ARG A 99 8.05 4.65 -2.89
CA ARG A 99 7.82 3.28 -3.33
C ARG A 99 8.24 2.29 -2.24
N GLY A 100 7.32 1.46 -1.82
CA GLY A 100 7.61 0.40 -0.86
C GLY A 100 8.56 -0.70 -1.38
N PRO A 101 9.08 -1.54 -0.48
CA PRO A 101 8.92 -1.42 0.97
C PRO A 101 9.83 -0.38 1.63
N ARG A 102 10.78 0.21 0.90
CA ARG A 102 11.84 1.08 1.49
C ARG A 102 11.37 2.49 1.81
N GLU A 103 10.37 2.98 1.07
CA GLU A 103 9.85 4.34 1.19
C GLU A 103 8.34 4.31 1.52
N PHE A 104 7.89 3.22 2.18
CA PHE A 104 6.53 3.06 2.64
C PHE A 104 6.46 3.54 4.10
N PHE A 105 6.04 4.80 4.29
CA PHE A 105 5.99 5.46 5.59
C PHE A 105 4.55 5.82 5.98
N PRO A 106 3.83 4.94 6.69
CA PRO A 106 2.46 5.23 7.15
C PRO A 106 2.36 6.47 8.04
N ASN A 107 3.39 6.76 8.82
CA ASN A 107 3.43 7.93 9.69
C ASN A 107 3.38 9.25 8.90
N GLU A 108 4.06 9.32 7.76
CA GLU A 108 3.99 10.50 6.89
C GLU A 108 2.59 10.69 6.27
N LEU A 109 1.91 9.58 5.94
CA LEU A 109 0.51 9.63 5.49
C LEU A 109 -0.39 10.13 6.62
N GLU A 110 -0.17 9.71 7.86
CA GLU A 110 -0.95 10.17 9.00
C GLU A 110 -0.75 11.66 9.24
N ASP A 111 0.48 12.14 9.18
CA ASP A 111 0.78 13.58 9.29
C ASP A 111 0.06 14.38 8.20
N ALA A 112 0.06 13.90 6.96
CA ALA A 112 -0.65 14.54 5.85
C ALA A 112 -2.18 14.53 6.06
N ILE A 113 -2.76 13.45 6.59
CA ILE A 113 -4.18 13.37 6.94
C ILE A 113 -4.52 14.40 8.02
N ARG A 114 -3.69 14.50 9.05
CA ARG A 114 -3.91 15.46 10.15
C ARG A 114 -3.81 16.89 9.66
N GLU A 115 -2.85 17.20 8.83
CA GLU A 115 -2.71 18.53 8.19
C GLU A 115 -3.94 18.88 7.36
N GLU A 116 -4.42 17.98 6.50
CA GLU A 116 -5.62 18.18 5.68
C GLU A 116 -6.89 18.40 6.51
N LEU A 117 -6.98 17.72 7.66
CA LEU A 117 -8.09 17.85 8.59
C LEU A 117 -7.95 19.04 9.57
N GLY A 118 -6.84 19.79 9.53
CA GLY A 118 -6.55 20.89 10.45
C GLY A 118 -6.37 20.45 11.90
N LEU A 119 -5.85 19.24 12.11
CA LEU A 119 -5.56 18.69 13.44
C LEU A 119 -4.12 19.00 13.86
N GLU A 120 -3.89 19.08 15.18
CA GLU A 120 -2.54 19.28 15.71
C GLU A 120 -1.61 18.10 15.32
N PRO A 121 -0.32 18.37 15.04
CA PRO A 121 0.67 17.32 14.84
C PRO A 121 0.77 16.36 16.02
N ILE A 122 1.16 15.12 15.75
CA ILE A 122 1.46 14.12 16.80
C ILE A 122 2.92 13.71 16.72
N GLU A 123 3.46 13.26 17.84
CA GLU A 123 4.76 12.60 17.86
C GLU A 123 4.52 11.11 17.57
N HIS A 124 5.18 10.61 16.54
CA HIS A 124 5.22 9.17 16.27
C HIS A 124 6.35 8.55 17.09
N GLU A 125 6.07 7.47 17.79
CA GLU A 125 7.12 6.66 18.40
C GLU A 125 8.02 6.16 17.27
N GLU A 126 9.34 6.38 17.37
CA GLU A 126 10.30 5.81 16.43
C GLU A 126 10.23 4.28 16.61
N GLU A 127 9.47 3.60 15.76
CA GLU A 127 9.61 2.16 15.62
C GLU A 127 11.05 1.92 15.17
N GLU A 128 11.91 1.37 16.03
CA GLU A 128 13.19 0.82 15.62
C GLU A 128 12.90 -0.31 14.63
N GLU A 129 12.76 0.08 13.34
CA GLU A 129 12.65 -0.90 12.29
C GLU A 129 13.94 -1.73 12.27
N ASP A 130 13.84 -2.94 12.78
CA ASP A 130 14.77 -4.04 12.48
C ASP A 130 14.64 -4.39 10.98
N ARG A 131 14.92 -3.39 10.14
CA ARG A 131 15.15 -3.58 8.72
C ARG A 131 16.56 -4.16 8.60
N GLY A 132 16.69 -5.45 8.54
CA GLY A 132 17.93 -6.21 8.39
C GLY A 132 18.81 -5.81 7.19
N PHE A 133 18.98 -4.52 6.95
CA PHE A 133 19.89 -3.94 5.99
C PHE A 133 20.89 -3.04 6.72
N PRO A 134 22.20 -3.30 6.59
CA PRO A 134 23.22 -2.49 7.23
C PRO A 134 23.12 -1.04 6.73
N ALA A 135 23.07 -0.09 7.67
CA ALA A 135 23.10 1.34 7.40
C ALA A 135 24.26 1.69 6.44
N ARG A 136 23.94 2.25 5.28
CA ARG A 136 24.96 2.80 4.38
C ARG A 136 25.62 3.98 5.08
N ARG A 137 26.89 3.81 5.49
CA ARG A 137 27.73 4.92 5.97
C ARG A 137 27.78 5.98 4.89
N ARG A 138 27.32 7.20 5.18
CA ARG A 138 27.57 8.36 4.32
C ARG A 138 29.08 8.61 4.29
N PRO A 139 29.71 8.76 3.13
CA PRO A 139 31.08 9.19 3.08
C PRO A 139 31.19 10.63 3.58
N ARG A 140 32.25 10.93 4.33
CA ARG A 140 32.60 12.29 4.81
C ARG A 140 33.03 13.19 3.67
#